data_c458371864bdd3a9d6c9b0de1f2ac96f
#
_entry.id   c458371864bdd3a9d6c9b0de1f2ac96f
#
_cell.length_a   1.000
_cell.length_b   1.000
_cell.length_c   1.000
_cell.angle_alpha   90.00
_cell.angle_beta   90.00
_cell.angle_gamma   90.00
#
_symmetry.space_group_name_H-M   'P 1'
#
loop_
_entity.id
_entity.type
_entity.pdbx_description
1 polymer ?
#
loop_
_entity_poly.entity_id
_entity_poly.type
_entity_poly.pdbx_seq_one_letter_code
_entity_poly.pdbx_strand_id
1 'polypeptide(L)'
;ITYDSIRRCKLRRAHNVVTDDLRMPTLREALEVCKDRIVVNIDQGYEYYDLALAVTEELGVTDQVLIKGKRPAEVVAAKVAAYPHNMMYMPVIDILKPQGRELFEEYRKSEKQPLAYEVCWDEYTPEVEACMKRIADGGSKLWVNSLWSSLCGGLDDDRAFEGGPAAIYGKLIDMGATLIQTDRPELLISYLR
;
A
#
# COMPACT_ATOMS: atom_id res chain seq x y z
N ILE A 1 10.11 -11.08 -21.48
CA ILE A 1 10.68 -9.76 -21.88
C ILE A 1 12.01 -9.62 -21.15
N THR A 2 13.08 -9.22 -21.87
CA THR A 2 14.38 -8.98 -21.25
C THR A 2 14.47 -7.57 -20.68
N TYR A 3 15.38 -7.36 -19.72
CA TYR A 3 15.65 -6.04 -19.15
C TYR A 3 15.99 -4.99 -20.24
N ASP A 4 16.84 -5.35 -21.19
CA ASP A 4 17.22 -4.46 -22.30
C ASP A 4 16.02 -4.06 -23.17
N SER A 5 15.05 -4.97 -23.34
CA SER A 5 13.82 -4.66 -24.07
C SER A 5 12.96 -3.65 -23.30
N ILE A 6 12.83 -3.82 -21.97
CA ILE A 6 12.08 -2.89 -21.13
C ILE A 6 12.74 -1.50 -21.11
N ARG A 7 14.08 -1.45 -21.00
CA ARG A 7 14.82 -0.17 -20.98
C ARG A 7 14.72 0.61 -22.29
N ARG A 8 14.44 -0.06 -23.41
CA ARG A 8 14.17 0.62 -24.68
C ARG A 8 12.75 1.17 -24.80
N CYS A 9 11.82 0.71 -23.98
CA CYS A 9 10.45 1.22 -24.00
C CYS A 9 10.41 2.66 -23.46
N LYS A 10 9.74 3.54 -24.19
CA LYS A 10 9.48 4.91 -23.78
C LYS A 10 8.29 4.93 -22.82
N LEU A 11 8.35 5.75 -21.78
CA LEU A 11 7.22 5.99 -20.90
C LEU A 11 6.30 7.06 -21.48
N ARG A 12 5.07 7.08 -20.98
CA ARG A 12 4.07 8.12 -21.30
C ARG A 12 3.87 9.02 -20.10
N ARG A 13 3.75 10.31 -20.34
CA ARG A 13 3.26 11.29 -19.37
C ARG A 13 1.73 11.32 -19.38
N ALA A 14 1.14 12.16 -18.52
CA ALA A 14 -0.28 12.46 -18.55
C ALA A 14 -0.78 12.72 -19.98
N HIS A 15 -2.03 12.38 -20.25
CA HIS A 15 -2.65 12.48 -21.58
C HIS A 15 -1.97 11.62 -22.67
N ASN A 16 -1.31 10.51 -22.27
CA ASN A 16 -0.68 9.54 -23.19
C ASN A 16 0.45 10.10 -24.07
N VAL A 17 1.04 11.23 -23.71
CA VAL A 17 2.17 11.80 -24.45
C VAL A 17 3.41 10.91 -24.24
N VAL A 18 3.90 10.31 -25.32
CA VAL A 18 5.14 9.51 -25.31
C VAL A 18 6.32 10.43 -25.12
N THR A 19 7.22 10.06 -24.20
CA THR A 19 8.43 10.84 -23.89
C THR A 19 9.68 10.16 -24.43
N ASP A 20 10.65 10.95 -24.88
CA ASP A 20 11.94 10.44 -25.31
C ASP A 20 12.98 10.33 -24.18
N ASP A 21 12.73 11.01 -23.07
CA ASP A 21 13.62 11.20 -21.92
C ASP A 21 13.36 10.26 -20.76
N LEU A 22 12.17 9.65 -20.68
CA LEU A 22 11.80 8.79 -19.58
C LEU A 22 11.88 7.30 -19.94
N ARG A 23 12.43 6.52 -19.04
CA ARG A 23 12.53 5.06 -19.13
C ARG A 23 12.08 4.41 -17.83
N MET A 24 11.69 3.15 -17.92
CA MET A 24 11.38 2.35 -16.73
C MET A 24 12.62 2.27 -15.84
N PRO A 25 12.57 2.78 -14.59
CA PRO A 25 13.67 2.62 -13.65
C PRO A 25 13.78 1.17 -13.18
N THR A 26 14.95 0.79 -12.72
CA THR A 26 15.13 -0.40 -11.88
C THR A 26 14.63 -0.11 -10.47
N LEU A 27 14.39 -1.18 -9.68
CA LEU A 27 14.09 -1.02 -8.26
C LEU A 27 15.19 -0.23 -7.54
N ARG A 28 16.46 -0.51 -7.84
CA ARG A 28 17.61 0.21 -7.30
C ARG A 28 17.53 1.71 -7.58
N GLU A 29 17.40 2.10 -8.84
CA GLU A 29 17.31 3.51 -9.25
C GLU A 29 16.16 4.24 -8.54
N ALA A 30 15.00 3.57 -8.38
CA ALA A 30 13.86 4.14 -7.68
C ALA A 30 14.13 4.30 -6.17
N LEU A 31 14.72 3.28 -5.53
CA LEU A 31 15.03 3.33 -4.09
C LEU A 31 16.13 4.36 -3.77
N GLU A 32 17.13 4.55 -4.63
CA GLU A 32 18.15 5.59 -4.47
C GLU A 32 17.54 7.00 -4.40
N VAL A 33 16.51 7.27 -5.22
CA VAL A 33 15.79 8.55 -5.20
C VAL A 33 14.98 8.73 -3.91
N CYS A 34 14.45 7.63 -3.36
CA CYS A 34 13.58 7.65 -2.17
C CYS A 34 14.37 7.57 -0.85
N LYS A 35 15.63 7.15 -0.90
CA LYS A 35 16.47 6.92 0.28
C LYS A 35 16.46 8.12 1.22
N ASP A 36 16.27 7.86 2.52
CA ASP A 36 16.23 8.84 3.62
C ASP A 36 15.17 9.96 3.47
N ARG A 37 14.18 9.74 2.57
CA ARG A 37 13.15 10.75 2.28
C ARG A 37 11.73 10.27 2.55
N ILE A 38 11.39 9.06 2.12
CA ILE A 38 10.03 8.51 2.19
C ILE A 38 10.05 6.99 2.37
N VAL A 39 8.96 6.44 2.91
CA VAL A 39 8.68 4.99 2.87
C VAL A 39 8.22 4.60 1.48
N VAL A 40 8.74 3.50 0.96
CA VAL A 40 8.41 2.98 -0.37
C VAL A 40 7.55 1.73 -0.24
N ASN A 41 6.38 1.73 -0.84
CA ASN A 41 5.58 0.52 -1.00
C ASN A 41 5.94 -0.17 -2.32
N ILE A 42 6.44 -1.42 -2.24
CA ILE A 42 6.66 -2.27 -3.40
C ILE A 42 5.41 -3.14 -3.60
N ASP A 43 4.54 -2.73 -4.52
CA ASP A 43 3.35 -3.50 -4.85
C ASP A 43 3.73 -4.86 -5.43
N GLN A 44 3.01 -5.93 -5.03
CA GLN A 44 3.30 -7.32 -5.38
C GLN A 44 4.76 -7.77 -5.06
N GLY A 45 5.46 -7.03 -4.20
CA GLY A 45 6.87 -7.29 -3.88
C GLY A 45 7.13 -8.63 -3.18
N TYR A 46 6.10 -9.25 -2.60
CA TYR A 46 6.26 -10.54 -1.91
C TYR A 46 6.73 -11.66 -2.85
N GLU A 47 6.30 -11.66 -4.10
CA GLU A 47 6.72 -12.66 -5.11
C GLU A 47 8.22 -12.56 -5.43
N TYR A 48 8.80 -11.40 -5.21
CA TYR A 48 10.21 -11.07 -5.47
C TYR A 48 10.96 -10.72 -4.18
N TYR A 49 10.48 -11.23 -3.03
CA TYR A 49 10.95 -10.84 -1.69
C TYR A 49 12.48 -10.86 -1.58
N ASP A 50 13.10 -11.99 -1.96
CA ASP A 50 14.54 -12.20 -1.78
C ASP A 50 15.37 -11.24 -2.66
N LEU A 51 14.89 -10.98 -3.88
CA LEU A 51 15.52 -10.03 -4.81
C LEU A 51 15.36 -8.58 -4.32
N ALA A 52 14.17 -8.23 -3.84
CA ALA A 52 13.90 -6.91 -3.29
C ALA A 52 14.72 -6.68 -2.02
N LEU A 53 14.77 -7.67 -1.11
CA LEU A 53 15.54 -7.59 0.13
C LEU A 53 17.03 -7.38 -0.15
N ALA A 54 17.62 -8.13 -1.08
CA ALA A 54 19.02 -7.95 -1.46
C ALA A 54 19.33 -6.51 -1.93
N VAL A 55 18.45 -5.90 -2.71
CA VAL A 55 18.61 -4.52 -3.17
C VAL A 55 18.45 -3.52 -2.01
N THR A 56 17.47 -3.74 -1.12
CA THR A 56 17.23 -2.84 0.01
C THR A 56 18.35 -2.90 1.06
N GLU A 57 18.91 -4.08 1.30
CA GLU A 57 20.06 -4.27 2.19
C GLU A 57 21.32 -3.58 1.64
N GLU A 58 21.61 -3.78 0.35
CA GLU A 58 22.75 -3.14 -0.30
C GLU A 58 22.70 -1.60 -0.24
N LEU A 59 21.50 -1.04 -0.38
CA LEU A 59 21.26 0.40 -0.29
C LEU A 59 21.12 0.91 1.15
N GLY A 60 20.96 0.02 2.14
CA GLY A 60 20.70 0.38 3.53
C GLY A 60 19.34 1.05 3.74
N VAL A 61 18.30 0.58 3.01
CA VAL A 61 16.94 1.15 3.05
C VAL A 61 15.86 0.13 3.43
N THR A 62 16.23 -1.01 3.97
CA THR A 62 15.29 -2.10 4.29
C THR A 62 14.16 -1.62 5.22
N ASP A 63 14.46 -0.77 6.21
CA ASP A 63 13.48 -0.20 7.13
C ASP A 63 12.55 0.86 6.49
N GLN A 64 12.87 1.31 5.29
CA GLN A 64 12.04 2.25 4.52
C GLN A 64 11.11 1.55 3.52
N VAL A 65 11.16 0.22 3.41
CA VAL A 65 10.39 -0.52 2.41
C VAL A 65 9.26 -1.29 3.05
N LEU A 66 8.07 -1.10 2.47
CA LEU A 66 6.85 -1.81 2.77
C LEU A 66 6.50 -2.74 1.60
N ILE A 67 6.14 -3.97 1.92
CA ILE A 67 5.55 -4.93 0.96
C ILE A 67 4.15 -5.25 1.43
N LYS A 68 3.19 -5.28 0.53
CA LYS A 68 1.80 -5.63 0.86
C LYS A 68 1.30 -6.85 0.09
N GLY A 69 0.29 -7.51 0.62
CA GLY A 69 -0.34 -8.66 -0.05
C GLY A 69 -1.36 -9.39 0.81
N LYS A 70 -1.88 -10.48 0.25
CA LYS A 70 -2.92 -11.33 0.87
C LYS A 70 -2.34 -12.70 1.30
N ARG A 71 -1.13 -12.72 1.85
CA ARG A 71 -0.47 -13.96 2.29
C ARG A 71 -0.88 -14.30 3.72
N PRO A 72 -1.09 -15.59 4.05
CA PRO A 72 -1.35 -16.04 5.41
C PRO A 72 -0.26 -15.56 6.39
N ALA A 73 -0.67 -15.27 7.62
CA ALA A 73 0.25 -14.73 8.63
C ALA A 73 1.44 -15.65 8.91
N GLU A 74 1.21 -16.97 8.98
CA GLU A 74 2.27 -17.97 9.20
C GLU A 74 3.28 -18.02 8.04
N VAL A 75 2.81 -17.86 6.80
CA VAL A 75 3.66 -17.86 5.60
C VAL A 75 4.59 -16.65 5.60
N VAL A 76 4.05 -15.47 5.95
CA VAL A 76 4.86 -14.27 6.08
C VAL A 76 5.82 -14.35 7.26
N ALA A 77 5.38 -14.88 8.41
CA ALA A 77 6.23 -15.06 9.58
C ALA A 77 7.40 -16.00 9.29
N ALA A 78 7.17 -17.11 8.59
CA ALA A 78 8.22 -18.03 8.18
C ALA A 78 9.23 -17.38 7.23
N LYS A 79 8.76 -16.57 6.27
CA LYS A 79 9.63 -15.83 5.35
C LYS A 79 10.48 -14.80 6.10
N VAL A 80 9.88 -14.01 6.98
CA VAL A 80 10.56 -12.99 7.79
C VAL A 80 11.59 -13.63 8.73
N ALA A 81 11.27 -14.78 9.34
CA ALA A 81 12.19 -15.48 10.25
C ALA A 81 13.46 -16.03 9.55
N ALA A 82 13.44 -16.15 8.22
CA ALA A 82 14.60 -16.60 7.45
C ALA A 82 15.72 -15.55 7.33
N TYR A 83 15.46 -14.29 7.70
CA TYR A 83 16.40 -13.18 7.53
C TYR A 83 16.57 -12.36 8.82
N PRO A 84 17.77 -11.85 9.10
CA PRO A 84 18.03 -11.01 10.28
C PRO A 84 17.39 -9.62 10.19
N HIS A 85 17.23 -9.10 8.96
CA HIS A 85 16.57 -7.84 8.67
C HIS A 85 15.44 -8.08 7.66
N ASN A 86 14.39 -7.30 7.74
CA ASN A 86 13.24 -7.51 6.89
C ASN A 86 12.55 -6.20 6.53
N MET A 87 12.02 -6.18 5.32
CA MET A 87 11.07 -5.16 4.91
C MET A 87 9.77 -5.28 5.73
N MET A 88 9.07 -4.17 5.92
CA MET A 88 7.75 -4.17 6.55
C MET A 88 6.76 -4.95 5.68
N TYR A 89 5.86 -5.71 6.30
CA TYR A 89 4.75 -6.35 5.59
C TYR A 89 3.41 -5.81 6.08
N MET A 90 2.53 -5.48 5.13
CA MET A 90 1.17 -5.01 5.37
C MET A 90 0.16 -5.96 4.72
N PRO A 91 -0.72 -6.62 5.51
CA PRO A 91 -1.79 -7.42 4.95
C PRO A 91 -2.85 -6.54 4.27
N VAL A 92 -3.36 -7.01 3.13
CA VAL A 92 -4.49 -6.43 2.41
C VAL A 92 -5.74 -7.24 2.74
N ILE A 93 -6.71 -6.60 3.38
CA ILE A 93 -7.91 -7.20 3.93
C ILE A 93 -9.15 -6.79 3.13
N ASP A 94 -9.70 -7.74 2.40
CA ASP A 94 -10.99 -7.63 1.70
C ASP A 94 -12.09 -8.06 2.69
N ILE A 95 -12.45 -7.19 3.64
CA ILE A 95 -13.18 -7.61 4.85
C ILE A 95 -14.56 -8.20 4.58
N LEU A 96 -15.22 -7.79 3.50
CA LEU A 96 -16.53 -8.34 3.11
C LEU A 96 -16.46 -9.73 2.48
N LYS A 97 -15.26 -10.23 2.16
CA LYS A 97 -15.04 -11.58 1.65
C LYS A 97 -14.63 -12.55 2.74
N PRO A 98 -15.10 -13.82 2.71
CA PRO A 98 -14.74 -14.82 3.73
C PRO A 98 -13.23 -14.94 3.93
N GLN A 99 -12.46 -15.03 2.85
CA GLN A 99 -11.00 -15.14 2.89
C GLN A 99 -10.31 -13.92 3.54
N GLY A 100 -10.88 -12.71 3.32
CA GLY A 100 -10.39 -11.49 3.93
C GLY A 100 -10.63 -11.47 5.44
N ARG A 101 -11.80 -11.95 5.89
CA ARG A 101 -12.11 -12.11 7.33
C ARG A 101 -11.18 -13.10 8.01
N GLU A 102 -10.98 -14.26 7.40
CA GLU A 102 -10.06 -15.29 7.89
C GLU A 102 -8.65 -14.71 8.02
N LEU A 103 -8.15 -14.07 6.97
CA LEU A 103 -6.84 -13.42 6.96
C LEU A 103 -6.70 -12.36 8.05
N PHE A 104 -7.73 -11.53 8.25
CA PHE A 104 -7.75 -10.54 9.32
C PHE A 104 -7.62 -11.18 10.70
N GLU A 105 -8.38 -12.24 10.97
CA GLU A 105 -8.32 -12.97 12.24
C GLU A 105 -6.99 -13.68 12.47
N GLU A 106 -6.33 -14.18 11.42
CA GLU A 106 -4.98 -14.75 11.51
C GLU A 106 -3.97 -13.70 11.99
N TYR A 107 -3.93 -12.53 11.32
CA TYR A 107 -3.02 -11.45 11.72
C TYR A 107 -3.35 -10.88 13.09
N ARG A 108 -4.63 -10.81 13.47
CA ARG A 108 -5.03 -10.36 14.82
C ARG A 108 -4.56 -11.29 15.94
N LYS A 109 -4.34 -12.55 15.66
CA LYS A 109 -3.80 -13.55 16.60
C LYS A 109 -2.27 -13.56 16.62
N SER A 110 -1.61 -12.92 15.67
CA SER A 110 -0.15 -12.86 15.60
C SER A 110 0.42 -12.14 16.82
N GLU A 111 1.49 -12.66 17.38
CA GLU A 111 2.18 -12.06 18.53
C GLU A 111 2.64 -10.62 18.22
N LYS A 112 3.18 -10.41 17.03
CA LYS A 112 3.55 -9.08 16.53
C LYS A 112 2.52 -8.60 15.52
N GLN A 113 1.80 -7.53 15.86
CA GLN A 113 0.85 -6.92 14.95
C GLN A 113 1.55 -6.23 13.79
N PRO A 114 0.98 -6.25 12.56
CA PRO A 114 1.47 -5.45 11.44
C PRO A 114 1.47 -3.95 11.79
N LEU A 115 2.41 -3.21 11.19
CA LEU A 115 2.45 -1.75 11.31
C LEU A 115 1.14 -1.11 10.82
N ALA A 116 0.61 -1.65 9.72
CA ALA A 116 -0.62 -1.19 9.10
C ALA A 116 -1.39 -2.36 8.49
N TYR A 117 -2.68 -2.15 8.28
CA TYR A 117 -3.57 -2.99 7.46
C TYR A 117 -4.14 -2.14 6.34
N GLU A 118 -4.08 -2.62 5.08
CA GLU A 118 -4.91 -2.08 4.01
C GLU A 118 -6.27 -2.76 4.06
N VAL A 119 -7.34 -1.98 4.28
CA VAL A 119 -8.71 -2.49 4.28
C VAL A 119 -9.40 -2.06 3.00
N CYS A 120 -9.98 -3.04 2.30
CA CYS A 120 -10.76 -2.83 1.08
C CYS A 120 -12.22 -3.23 1.31
N TRP A 121 -13.14 -2.43 0.78
CA TRP A 121 -14.58 -2.67 0.81
C TRP A 121 -15.27 -2.00 -0.37
N ASP A 122 -16.30 -2.61 -0.91
CA ASP A 122 -17.15 -2.06 -1.97
C ASP A 122 -18.41 -1.40 -1.41
N GLU A 123 -18.86 -1.78 -0.20
CA GLU A 123 -19.97 -1.20 0.53
C GLU A 123 -19.60 -0.96 1.99
N TYR A 124 -19.91 0.23 2.52
CA TYR A 124 -19.65 0.54 3.94
C TYR A 124 -20.71 -0.09 4.85
N THR A 125 -20.30 -1.08 5.61
CA THR A 125 -21.17 -1.87 6.51
C THR A 125 -20.69 -1.79 7.96
N PRO A 126 -21.50 -2.17 8.94
CA PRO A 126 -21.06 -2.30 10.33
C PRO A 126 -19.85 -3.25 10.51
N GLU A 127 -19.69 -4.23 9.62
CA GLU A 127 -18.54 -5.14 9.63
C GLU A 127 -17.24 -4.42 9.24
N VAL A 128 -17.30 -3.55 8.23
CA VAL A 128 -16.18 -2.70 7.82
C VAL A 128 -15.78 -1.77 8.96
N GLU A 129 -16.74 -1.08 9.57
CA GLU A 129 -16.51 -0.20 10.72
C GLU A 129 -15.88 -0.93 11.91
N ALA A 130 -16.42 -2.09 12.26
CA ALA A 130 -15.87 -2.92 13.33
C ALA A 130 -14.43 -3.39 13.03
N CYS A 131 -14.12 -3.73 11.80
CA CYS A 131 -12.76 -4.07 11.38
C CYS A 131 -11.79 -2.90 11.59
N MET A 132 -12.14 -1.71 11.08
CA MET A 132 -11.32 -0.50 11.20
C MET A 132 -11.08 -0.12 12.66
N LYS A 133 -12.13 -0.17 13.48
CA LYS A 133 -12.02 0.07 14.92
C LYS A 133 -11.07 -0.93 15.59
N ARG A 134 -11.19 -2.22 15.29
CA ARG A 134 -10.32 -3.26 15.86
C ARG A 134 -8.85 -3.08 15.45
N ILE A 135 -8.58 -2.55 14.24
CA ILE A 135 -7.23 -2.21 13.80
C ILE A 135 -6.66 -1.08 14.65
N ALA A 136 -7.43 0.01 14.82
CA ALA A 136 -7.04 1.16 15.60
C ALA A 136 -6.83 0.81 17.08
N ASP A 137 -7.76 0.08 17.70
CA ASP A 137 -7.66 -0.40 19.08
C ASP A 137 -6.45 -1.32 19.31
N GLY A 138 -6.00 -2.01 18.26
CA GLY A 138 -4.78 -2.83 18.25
C GLY A 138 -3.49 -2.06 18.07
N GLY A 139 -3.54 -0.75 17.87
CA GLY A 139 -2.37 0.11 17.68
C GLY A 139 -1.75 0.09 16.29
N SER A 140 -2.35 -0.64 15.34
CA SER A 140 -1.92 -0.63 13.93
C SER A 140 -2.49 0.57 13.19
N LYS A 141 -1.83 0.97 12.12
CA LYS A 141 -2.31 2.02 11.22
C LYS A 141 -3.37 1.47 10.27
N LEU A 142 -4.32 2.31 9.87
CA LEU A 142 -5.30 1.99 8.85
C LEU A 142 -4.90 2.62 7.51
N TRP A 143 -4.63 1.77 6.53
CA TRP A 143 -4.40 2.17 5.14
C TRP A 143 -5.68 1.99 4.34
N VAL A 144 -6.11 3.04 3.68
CA VAL A 144 -7.26 3.06 2.77
C VAL A 144 -6.79 3.37 1.36
N ASN A 145 -7.40 2.71 0.38
CA ASN A 145 -7.08 2.88 -1.03
C ASN A 145 -8.22 3.61 -1.74
N SER A 146 -8.02 4.89 -2.08
CA SER A 146 -9.03 5.73 -2.75
C SER A 146 -8.94 5.74 -4.29
N LEU A 147 -8.15 4.83 -4.90
CA LEU A 147 -7.96 4.81 -6.35
C LEU A 147 -9.24 4.44 -7.12
N TRP A 148 -10.05 3.53 -6.57
CA TRP A 148 -11.26 3.03 -7.21
C TRP A 148 -12.40 2.83 -6.21
N SER A 149 -13.62 3.14 -6.65
CA SER A 149 -14.85 3.00 -5.84
C SER A 149 -15.01 1.65 -5.15
N SER A 150 -14.59 0.56 -5.81
CA SER A 150 -14.67 -0.81 -5.28
C SER A 150 -13.69 -1.12 -4.15
N LEU A 151 -12.74 -0.24 -3.85
CA LEU A 151 -11.76 -0.41 -2.79
C LEU A 151 -12.09 0.38 -1.52
N CYS A 152 -13.02 1.34 -1.61
CA CYS A 152 -13.32 2.29 -0.52
C CYS A 152 -14.81 2.67 -0.45
N GLY A 153 -15.72 1.81 -0.93
CA GLY A 153 -17.16 2.06 -0.87
C GLY A 153 -17.59 3.37 -1.55
N GLY A 154 -16.95 3.72 -2.65
CA GLY A 154 -17.23 4.93 -3.41
C GLY A 154 -16.59 6.21 -2.87
N LEU A 155 -15.69 6.14 -1.89
CA LEU A 155 -14.94 7.30 -1.38
C LEU A 155 -13.63 7.47 -2.18
N ASP A 156 -13.76 7.59 -3.51
CA ASP A 156 -12.63 7.57 -4.44
C ASP A 156 -12.15 8.96 -4.86
N ASP A 157 -10.97 8.96 -5.47
CA ASP A 157 -10.24 10.17 -5.91
C ASP A 157 -10.99 11.01 -6.94
N ASP A 158 -11.76 10.38 -7.84
CA ASP A 158 -12.52 11.13 -8.85
C ASP A 158 -13.66 11.90 -8.20
N ARG A 159 -14.36 11.29 -7.25
CA ARG A 159 -15.38 11.98 -6.45
C ARG A 159 -14.78 13.08 -5.55
N ALA A 160 -13.56 12.87 -5.02
CA ALA A 160 -12.87 13.91 -4.27
C ALA A 160 -12.54 15.12 -5.15
N PHE A 161 -12.18 14.90 -6.40
CA PHE A 161 -11.87 15.94 -7.37
C PHE A 161 -13.12 16.71 -7.83
N GLU A 162 -14.22 15.99 -8.08
CA GLU A 162 -15.48 16.57 -8.59
C GLU A 162 -16.31 17.23 -7.48
N GLY A 163 -16.44 16.57 -6.34
CA GLY A 163 -17.34 16.95 -5.24
C GLY A 163 -16.68 17.66 -4.05
N GLY A 164 -15.35 17.77 -4.09
CA GLY A 164 -14.54 18.37 -3.02
C GLY A 164 -13.90 17.36 -2.08
N PRO A 165 -12.64 17.59 -1.71
CA PRO A 165 -11.83 16.64 -0.92
C PRO A 165 -12.39 16.38 0.48
N ALA A 166 -13.06 17.34 1.11
CA ALA A 166 -13.64 17.17 2.46
C ALA A 166 -14.72 16.08 2.51
N ALA A 167 -15.54 15.95 1.46
CA ALA A 167 -16.59 14.96 1.38
C ALA A 167 -16.06 13.52 1.24
N ILE A 168 -14.83 13.35 0.79
CA ILE A 168 -14.19 12.07 0.51
C ILE A 168 -13.03 11.83 1.48
N TYR A 169 -11.94 12.60 1.38
CA TYR A 169 -10.77 12.40 2.23
C TYR A 169 -11.07 12.71 3.70
N GLY A 170 -11.86 13.75 3.96
CA GLY A 170 -12.31 14.07 5.32
C GLY A 170 -13.08 12.90 5.93
N LYS A 171 -14.00 12.30 5.18
CA LYS A 171 -14.76 11.14 5.62
C LYS A 171 -13.86 9.91 5.85
N LEU A 172 -12.89 9.64 4.99
CA LEU A 172 -11.93 8.55 5.21
C LEU A 172 -11.11 8.77 6.49
N ILE A 173 -10.69 10.00 6.76
CA ILE A 173 -9.97 10.38 7.99
C ILE A 173 -10.87 10.20 9.23
N ASP A 174 -12.13 10.63 9.16
CA ASP A 174 -13.10 10.46 10.24
C ASP A 174 -13.39 8.97 10.54
N MET A 175 -13.27 8.11 9.52
CA MET A 175 -13.36 6.65 9.66
C MET A 175 -12.09 6.03 10.26
N GLY A 176 -11.04 6.82 10.52
CA GLY A 176 -9.80 6.39 11.15
C GLY A 176 -8.63 6.12 10.20
N ALA A 177 -8.75 6.47 8.91
CA ALA A 177 -7.63 6.32 7.98
C ALA A 177 -6.44 7.17 8.42
N THR A 178 -5.29 6.53 8.55
CA THR A 178 -4.00 7.17 8.88
C THR A 178 -3.05 7.20 7.69
N LEU A 179 -3.35 6.40 6.67
CA LEU A 179 -2.63 6.32 5.41
C LEU A 179 -3.68 6.26 4.29
N ILE A 180 -3.59 7.13 3.31
CA ILE A 180 -4.50 7.17 2.15
C ILE A 180 -3.66 7.01 0.88
N GLN A 181 -3.92 5.92 0.14
CA GLN A 181 -3.36 5.74 -1.20
C GLN A 181 -4.22 6.49 -2.20
N THR A 182 -3.63 7.42 -2.93
CA THR A 182 -4.32 8.31 -3.87
C THR A 182 -3.50 8.54 -5.14
N ASP A 183 -4.16 8.67 -6.28
CA ASP A 183 -3.56 9.15 -7.55
C ASP A 183 -3.56 10.68 -7.66
N ARG A 184 -4.12 11.38 -6.65
CA ARG A 184 -4.22 12.85 -6.60
C ARG A 184 -3.54 13.42 -5.34
N PRO A 185 -2.22 13.16 -5.14
CA PRO A 185 -1.53 13.51 -3.90
C PRO A 185 -1.55 15.04 -3.64
N GLU A 186 -1.48 15.87 -4.67
CA GLU A 186 -1.54 17.34 -4.51
C GLU A 186 -2.90 17.78 -3.95
N LEU A 187 -4.00 17.15 -4.39
CA LEU A 187 -5.34 17.46 -3.89
C LEU A 187 -5.47 17.07 -2.41
N LEU A 188 -5.02 15.88 -2.04
CA LEU A 188 -5.02 15.42 -0.66
C LEU A 188 -4.14 16.30 0.23
N ILE A 189 -2.91 16.60 -0.18
CA ILE A 189 -1.98 17.45 0.58
C ILE A 189 -2.55 18.86 0.77
N SER A 190 -3.19 19.42 -0.26
CA SER A 190 -3.81 20.75 -0.18
C SER A 190 -4.98 20.76 0.81
N TYR A 191 -5.72 19.67 0.92
CA TYR A 191 -6.80 19.52 1.89
C TYR A 191 -6.29 19.38 3.34
N LEU A 192 -5.15 18.75 3.54
CA LEU A 192 -4.57 18.49 4.87
C LEU A 192 -3.83 19.69 5.49
N ARG A 193 -3.57 20.74 4.71
CA ARG A 193 -2.89 21.98 5.14
C ARG A 193 -3.87 23.06 5.56
#